data_0cd1e0b2c8fd6828ad0973f03bd1a220
#
_entry.id   0cd1e0b2c8fd6828ad0973f03bd1a220
#
_cell.length_a   1.000
_cell.length_b   1.000
_cell.length_c   1.000
_cell.angle_alpha   90.00
_cell.angle_beta   90.00
_cell.angle_gamma   90.00
#
_symmetry.space_group_name_H-M   'P 1'
#
loop_
_entity.id
_entity.type
_entity.pdbx_description
1 polymer ?
#
loop_
_entity_poly.entity_id
_entity_poly.type
_entity_poly.pdbx_seq_one_letter_code
_entity_poly.pdbx_strand_id
1 'polypeptide(L)'
;LKKLGYFASQDLSKLVLLFEAAGKKESKSIPTLLLQGKSGAGKTFLAETFAKKIGAEEKFVQCFPRMGTENFQYDVNIEGVMKQDADKSIKDGILLQALQQSKTSPVVLIIDELDKARPEVDSFLLDFLENGRLTTGTDTYERGEFPIYTFITSNDKREIDEALLNRSKRVEVPRPDKNLFLEILGLPENHYLGYI
;
A
#
# COMPACT_ATOMS: atom_id res chain seq x y z
N LEU A 1 4.76 11.33 -12.45
CA LEU A 1 3.61 11.51 -11.57
C LEU A 1 2.70 12.64 -12.03
N LYS A 2 3.23 13.84 -12.33
CA LYS A 2 2.42 15.02 -12.74
C LYS A 2 1.52 14.73 -13.94
N LYS A 3 2.00 14.01 -14.97
CA LYS A 3 1.18 13.61 -16.15
C LYS A 3 -0.01 12.68 -15.77
N LEU A 4 0.03 12.06 -14.61
CA LEU A 4 -1.01 11.18 -14.07
C LEU A 4 -1.85 11.91 -12.99
N GLY A 5 -1.71 13.22 -12.87
CA GLY A 5 -2.50 14.05 -11.95
C GLY A 5 -1.96 14.13 -10.52
N TYR A 6 -0.79 13.53 -10.21
CA TYR A 6 -0.17 13.65 -8.89
C TYR A 6 0.94 14.70 -8.88
N PHE A 7 0.75 15.74 -8.09
CA PHE A 7 1.69 16.84 -7.93
C PHE A 7 2.61 16.58 -6.74
N ALA A 8 3.79 16.05 -7.00
CA ALA A 8 4.78 15.72 -6.00
C ALA A 8 5.85 16.80 -5.89
N SER A 9 6.35 17.04 -4.66
CA SER A 9 7.58 17.81 -4.47
C SER A 9 8.76 17.17 -5.19
N GLN A 10 9.84 17.92 -5.39
CA GLN A 10 11.05 17.37 -6.01
C GLN A 10 11.62 16.20 -5.21
N ASP A 11 11.63 16.29 -3.88
CA ASP A 11 12.18 15.25 -3.00
C ASP A 11 11.31 13.99 -3.01
N LEU A 12 9.98 14.13 -3.00
CA LEU A 12 9.07 13.00 -3.15
C LEU A 12 9.23 12.34 -4.52
N SER A 13 9.42 13.14 -5.57
CA SER A 13 9.67 12.62 -6.93
C SER A 13 10.96 11.81 -7.02
N LYS A 14 12.05 12.30 -6.41
CA LYS A 14 13.33 11.57 -6.32
C LYS A 14 13.17 10.28 -5.52
N LEU A 15 12.47 10.35 -4.38
CA LEU A 15 12.22 9.18 -3.55
C LEU A 15 11.45 8.09 -4.30
N VAL A 16 10.41 8.46 -5.05
CA VAL A 16 9.64 7.53 -5.87
C VAL A 16 10.50 6.85 -6.94
N LEU A 17 11.45 7.58 -7.55
CA LEU A 17 12.41 6.98 -8.50
C LEU A 17 13.35 5.99 -7.82
N LEU A 18 13.86 6.31 -6.64
CA LEU A 18 14.70 5.40 -5.86
C LEU A 18 13.94 4.17 -5.40
N PHE A 19 12.68 4.34 -5.03
CA PHE A 19 11.78 3.27 -4.63
C PHE A 19 11.52 2.30 -5.80
N GLU A 20 11.24 2.83 -6.99
CA GLU A 20 11.11 2.02 -8.21
C GLU A 20 12.39 1.24 -8.52
N ALA A 21 13.55 1.88 -8.40
CA ALA A 21 14.84 1.23 -8.61
C ALA A 21 15.14 0.13 -7.57
N ALA A 22 14.68 0.31 -6.32
CA ALA A 22 14.86 -0.69 -5.26
C ALA A 22 14.14 -2.01 -5.56
N GLY A 23 12.95 -1.96 -6.17
CA GLY A 23 12.21 -3.16 -6.53
C GLY A 23 12.83 -3.96 -7.68
N LYS A 24 13.68 -3.34 -8.50
CA LYS A 24 14.38 -3.99 -9.62
C LYS A 24 15.63 -4.74 -9.19
N LYS A 25 16.03 -4.65 -7.91
CA LYS A 25 17.17 -5.41 -7.38
C LYS A 25 16.80 -6.87 -7.12
N GLU A 26 17.74 -7.75 -7.32
CA GLU A 26 17.64 -9.16 -6.91
C GLU A 26 17.67 -9.23 -5.37
N SER A 27 16.54 -9.07 -4.75
CA SER A 27 16.37 -9.14 -3.29
C SER A 27 15.02 -9.78 -2.99
N LYS A 28 14.97 -10.66 -2.00
CA LYS A 28 13.70 -11.20 -1.50
C LYS A 28 12.86 -10.13 -0.78
N SER A 29 13.54 -9.12 -0.27
CA SER A 29 12.94 -8.01 0.46
C SER A 29 12.02 -7.17 -0.43
N ILE A 30 10.83 -6.86 0.07
CA ILE A 30 9.82 -6.05 -0.62
C ILE A 30 10.04 -4.58 -0.28
N PRO A 31 10.34 -3.69 -1.24
CA PRO A 31 10.39 -2.25 -0.98
C PRO A 31 9.10 -1.75 -0.36
N THR A 32 9.21 -0.96 0.72
CA THR A 32 8.05 -0.50 1.48
C THR A 32 8.16 0.99 1.77
N LEU A 33 7.13 1.76 1.41
CA LEU A 33 6.93 3.15 1.81
C LEU A 33 5.80 3.21 2.85
N LEU A 34 6.08 3.82 4.00
CA LEU A 34 5.08 4.20 4.99
C LEU A 34 4.77 5.69 4.81
N LEU A 35 3.57 5.97 4.30
CA LEU A 35 3.06 7.32 4.05
C LEU A 35 2.27 7.80 5.26
N GLN A 36 2.80 8.77 5.98
CA GLN A 36 2.17 9.37 7.16
C GLN A 36 1.61 10.75 6.83
N GLY A 37 0.56 11.15 7.50
CA GLY A 37 -0.05 12.46 7.33
C GLY A 37 -1.57 12.44 7.46
N LYS A 38 -2.16 13.63 7.51
CA LYS A 38 -3.60 13.79 7.72
C LYS A 38 -4.43 13.18 6.59
N SER A 39 -5.68 12.81 6.89
CA SER A 39 -6.64 12.38 5.86
C SER A 39 -6.79 13.46 4.77
N GLY A 40 -6.92 13.03 3.52
CA GLY A 40 -7.00 13.93 2.37
C GLY A 40 -5.66 14.49 1.86
N ALA A 41 -4.51 14.06 2.40
CA ALA A 41 -3.19 14.47 1.92
C ALA A 41 -2.76 13.82 0.59
N GLY A 42 -3.54 12.88 0.04
CA GLY A 42 -3.22 12.21 -1.23
C GLY A 42 -2.30 10.99 -1.09
N LYS A 43 -2.19 10.38 0.11
CA LYS A 43 -1.34 9.21 0.35
C LYS A 43 -1.70 8.02 -0.55
N THR A 44 -2.95 7.60 -0.52
CA THR A 44 -3.46 6.49 -1.32
C THR A 44 -3.37 6.80 -2.81
N PHE A 45 -3.68 8.04 -3.20
CA PHE A 45 -3.57 8.50 -4.59
C PHE A 45 -2.13 8.46 -5.12
N LEU A 46 -1.12 8.68 -4.26
CA LEU A 46 0.29 8.50 -4.64
C LEU A 46 0.58 7.04 -5.02
N ALA A 47 0.11 6.09 -4.22
CA ALA A 47 0.32 4.67 -4.46
C ALA A 47 -0.36 4.19 -5.77
N GLU A 48 -1.62 4.57 -5.98
CA GLU A 48 -2.37 4.30 -7.21
C GLU A 48 -1.69 4.92 -8.44
N THR A 49 -1.21 6.17 -8.30
CA THR A 49 -0.48 6.85 -9.38
C THR A 49 0.83 6.16 -9.70
N PHE A 50 1.52 5.64 -8.68
CA PHE A 50 2.74 4.86 -8.86
C PHE A 50 2.44 3.55 -9.61
N ALA A 51 1.38 2.82 -9.23
CA ALA A 51 0.97 1.59 -9.90
C ALA A 51 0.71 1.85 -11.41
N LYS A 52 -0.06 2.87 -11.73
CA LYS A 52 -0.32 3.29 -13.11
C LYS A 52 0.97 3.67 -13.85
N LYS A 53 1.89 4.38 -13.19
CA LYS A 53 3.18 4.81 -13.78
C LYS A 53 4.03 3.63 -14.24
N ILE A 54 4.09 2.56 -13.45
CA ILE A 54 4.95 1.40 -13.75
C ILE A 54 4.21 0.24 -14.44
N GLY A 55 2.90 0.40 -14.69
CA GLY A 55 2.06 -0.65 -15.29
C GLY A 55 1.92 -1.88 -14.40
N ALA A 56 1.86 -1.69 -13.07
CA ALA A 56 1.73 -2.77 -12.11
C ALA A 56 0.26 -3.08 -11.82
N GLU A 57 -0.01 -4.35 -11.48
CA GLU A 57 -1.29 -4.75 -10.90
C GLU A 57 -1.43 -4.20 -9.48
N GLU A 58 -2.57 -3.60 -9.20
CA GLU A 58 -2.87 -3.05 -7.89
C GLU A 58 -3.59 -4.09 -7.02
N LYS A 59 -3.10 -4.25 -5.80
CA LYS A 59 -3.75 -4.99 -4.74
C LYS A 59 -4.00 -4.04 -3.58
N PHE A 60 -5.26 -3.84 -3.23
CA PHE A 60 -5.69 -2.84 -2.26
C PHE A 60 -6.44 -3.48 -1.09
N VAL A 61 -6.06 -3.11 0.12
CA VAL A 61 -6.78 -3.43 1.35
C VAL A 61 -6.89 -2.19 2.23
N GLN A 62 -8.10 -1.85 2.62
CA GLN A 62 -8.35 -0.81 3.62
C GLN A 62 -8.52 -1.42 5.00
N CYS A 63 -7.67 -1.00 5.93
CA CYS A 63 -7.76 -1.47 7.31
C CYS A 63 -8.96 -0.83 8.02
N PHE A 64 -9.61 -1.63 8.85
CA PHE A 64 -10.75 -1.22 9.69
C PHE A 64 -10.48 -1.54 11.16
N PRO A 65 -11.22 -0.92 12.09
CA PRO A 65 -11.02 -1.17 13.51
C PRO A 65 -11.14 -2.65 13.87
N ARG A 66 -10.11 -3.16 14.62
CA ARG A 66 -9.98 -4.55 15.03
C ARG A 66 -9.66 -5.56 13.92
N MET A 67 -9.32 -5.11 12.71
CA MET A 67 -8.80 -5.98 11.66
C MET A 67 -7.57 -6.72 12.17
N GLY A 68 -7.56 -8.05 12.05
CA GLY A 68 -6.46 -8.91 12.49
C GLY A 68 -5.67 -9.51 11.33
N THR A 69 -4.70 -10.35 11.65
CA THR A 69 -3.81 -10.99 10.67
C THR A 69 -4.56 -11.91 9.72
N GLU A 70 -5.63 -12.54 10.19
CA GLU A 70 -6.49 -13.43 9.41
C GLU A 70 -7.06 -12.76 8.16
N ASN A 71 -7.36 -11.46 8.24
CA ASN A 71 -7.92 -10.69 7.12
C ASN A 71 -6.91 -10.46 5.98
N PHE A 72 -5.61 -10.61 6.26
CA PHE A 72 -4.56 -10.54 5.25
C PHE A 72 -4.24 -11.90 4.61
N GLN A 73 -4.56 -12.98 5.34
CA GLN A 73 -4.30 -14.37 4.91
C GLN A 73 -5.44 -14.93 4.10
N TYR A 74 -6.69 -14.59 4.48
CA TYR A 74 -7.90 -15.16 3.91
C TYR A 74 -8.94 -14.08 3.63
N ASP A 75 -9.71 -14.28 2.57
CA ASP A 75 -10.91 -13.52 2.27
C ASP A 75 -12.13 -14.46 2.25
N VAL A 76 -13.31 -13.95 2.61
CA VAL A 76 -14.55 -14.73 2.69
C VAL A 76 -15.39 -14.52 1.45
N ASN A 77 -15.62 -15.60 0.73
CA ASN A 77 -16.54 -15.59 -0.41
C ASN A 77 -17.99 -15.82 0.05
N ILE A 78 -18.74 -14.74 0.17
CA ILE A 78 -20.14 -14.78 0.62
C ILE A 78 -21.01 -15.71 -0.24
N GLU A 79 -20.79 -15.77 -1.57
CA GLU A 79 -21.53 -16.68 -2.44
C GLU A 79 -21.25 -18.15 -2.15
N GLY A 80 -19.98 -18.50 -1.86
CA GLY A 80 -19.60 -19.84 -1.45
C GLY A 80 -20.26 -20.24 -0.13
N VAL A 81 -20.24 -19.32 0.83
CA VAL A 81 -20.89 -19.52 2.14
C VAL A 81 -22.40 -19.73 1.96
N MET A 82 -23.07 -18.90 1.17
CA MET A 82 -24.52 -19.02 0.92
C MET A 82 -24.90 -20.32 0.18
N LYS A 83 -24.02 -20.83 -0.68
CA LYS A 83 -24.21 -22.09 -1.39
C LYS A 83 -23.76 -23.31 -0.59
N GLN A 84 -23.29 -23.13 0.65
CA GLN A 84 -22.72 -24.17 1.51
C GLN A 84 -21.58 -24.97 0.85
N ASP A 85 -20.85 -24.32 -0.07
CA ASP A 85 -19.69 -24.88 -0.75
C ASP A 85 -18.43 -24.50 0.03
N ALA A 86 -17.95 -25.40 0.90
CA ALA A 86 -16.81 -25.14 1.78
C ALA A 86 -15.55 -24.78 1.00
N ASP A 87 -15.31 -25.42 -0.15
CA ASP A 87 -14.12 -25.21 -0.98
C ASP A 87 -14.12 -23.82 -1.64
N LYS A 88 -15.29 -23.21 -1.82
CA LYS A 88 -15.45 -21.87 -2.40
C LYS A 88 -15.74 -20.79 -1.38
N SER A 89 -15.84 -21.15 -0.11
CA SER A 89 -16.17 -20.21 0.97
C SER A 89 -14.98 -19.35 1.40
N ILE A 90 -13.76 -19.83 1.19
CA ILE A 90 -12.52 -19.14 1.51
C ILE A 90 -11.79 -18.81 0.21
N LYS A 91 -11.34 -17.57 0.09
CA LYS A 91 -10.47 -17.08 -0.99
C LYS A 91 -9.10 -16.73 -0.42
N ASP A 92 -8.13 -16.68 -1.30
CA ASP A 92 -6.80 -16.19 -0.97
C ASP A 92 -6.86 -14.74 -0.48
N GLY A 93 -6.26 -14.48 0.66
CA GLY A 93 -6.13 -13.13 1.19
C GLY A 93 -5.18 -12.26 0.35
N ILE A 94 -5.17 -10.98 0.63
CA ILE A 94 -4.50 -9.96 -0.19
C ILE A 94 -2.99 -10.21 -0.35
N LEU A 95 -2.31 -10.71 0.70
CA LEU A 95 -0.87 -10.99 0.64
C LEU A 95 -0.58 -12.18 -0.29
N LEU A 96 -1.37 -13.24 -0.21
CA LEU A 96 -1.22 -14.39 -1.08
C LEU A 96 -1.52 -14.03 -2.54
N GLN A 97 -2.58 -13.23 -2.78
CA GLN A 97 -2.87 -12.69 -4.11
C GLN A 97 -1.70 -11.88 -4.68
N ALA A 98 -1.02 -11.06 -3.85
CA ALA A 98 0.14 -10.29 -4.28
C ALA A 98 1.33 -11.18 -4.65
N LEU A 99 1.60 -12.24 -3.86
CA LEU A 99 2.66 -13.23 -4.16
C LEU A 99 2.36 -13.99 -5.45
N GLN A 100 1.13 -14.43 -5.65
CA GLN A 100 0.73 -15.15 -6.86
C GLN A 100 0.82 -14.25 -8.11
N GLN A 101 0.33 -13.01 -8.02
CA GLN A 101 0.38 -12.06 -9.13
C GLN A 101 1.82 -11.70 -9.50
N SER A 102 2.73 -11.65 -8.53
CA SER A 102 4.16 -11.37 -8.78
C SER A 102 4.87 -12.43 -9.63
N LYS A 103 4.24 -13.56 -9.91
CA LYS A 103 4.74 -14.57 -10.86
C LYS A 103 4.53 -14.15 -12.32
N THR A 104 3.63 -13.22 -12.59
CA THR A 104 3.22 -12.83 -13.94
C THR A 104 3.43 -11.37 -14.27
N SER A 105 3.36 -10.47 -13.29
CA SER A 105 3.50 -9.03 -13.48
C SER A 105 3.95 -8.31 -12.20
N PRO A 106 4.49 -7.07 -12.30
CA PRO A 106 4.76 -6.23 -11.14
C PRO A 106 3.48 -5.96 -10.35
N VAL A 107 3.60 -5.86 -9.02
CA VAL A 107 2.49 -5.63 -8.10
C VAL A 107 2.74 -4.39 -7.26
N VAL A 108 1.70 -3.58 -7.07
CA VAL A 108 1.65 -2.55 -6.02
C VAL A 108 0.62 -2.98 -4.99
N LEU A 109 1.11 -3.31 -3.80
CA LEU A 109 0.28 -3.63 -2.65
C LEU A 109 0.03 -2.36 -1.83
N ILE A 110 -1.22 -1.99 -1.65
CA ILE A 110 -1.63 -0.81 -0.87
C ILE A 110 -2.35 -1.29 0.39
N ILE A 111 -1.75 -1.01 1.54
CA ILE A 111 -2.33 -1.26 2.87
C ILE A 111 -2.75 0.10 3.42
N ASP A 112 -4.02 0.43 3.29
CA ASP A 112 -4.55 1.75 3.63
C ASP A 112 -5.01 1.81 5.09
N GLU A 113 -4.62 2.90 5.78
CA GLU A 113 -4.97 3.18 7.18
C GLU A 113 -4.57 2.04 8.17
N LEU A 114 -3.32 1.54 8.08
CA LEU A 114 -2.81 0.47 8.95
C LEU A 114 -3.00 0.79 10.45
N ASP A 115 -2.97 2.06 10.82
CA ASP A 115 -3.22 2.54 12.18
C ASP A 115 -4.62 2.24 12.74
N LYS A 116 -5.53 1.70 11.95
CA LYS A 116 -6.83 1.16 12.39
C LYS A 116 -6.79 -0.33 12.73
N ALA A 117 -5.85 -1.09 12.15
CA ALA A 117 -5.71 -2.51 12.42
C ALA A 117 -5.15 -2.76 13.82
N ARG A 118 -5.23 -4.01 14.30
CA ARG A 118 -4.61 -4.42 15.56
C ARG A 118 -3.09 -4.36 15.49
N PRO A 119 -2.39 -4.07 16.61
CA PRO A 119 -0.93 -3.97 16.63
C PRO A 119 -0.20 -5.23 16.14
N GLU A 120 -0.74 -6.43 16.39
CA GLU A 120 -0.13 -7.68 15.94
C GLU A 120 0.01 -7.80 14.41
N VAL A 121 -0.76 -7.03 13.66
CA VAL A 121 -0.66 -6.96 12.20
C VAL A 121 0.70 -6.39 11.76
N ASP A 122 1.26 -5.45 12.51
CA ASP A 122 2.54 -4.83 12.20
C ASP A 122 3.67 -5.88 12.17
N SER A 123 3.75 -6.71 13.24
CA SER A 123 4.73 -7.80 13.32
C SER A 123 4.47 -8.90 12.30
N PHE A 124 3.21 -9.20 12.01
CA PHE A 124 2.84 -10.17 10.98
C PHE A 124 3.31 -9.76 9.57
N LEU A 125 3.23 -8.48 9.24
CA LEU A 125 3.68 -7.96 7.95
C LEU A 125 5.20 -8.04 7.78
N LEU A 126 5.99 -8.10 8.86
CA LEU A 126 7.45 -8.07 8.78
C LEU A 126 8.01 -9.23 7.95
N ASP A 127 7.59 -10.48 8.22
CA ASP A 127 8.12 -11.63 7.46
C ASP A 127 7.79 -11.53 5.97
N PHE A 128 6.59 -11.07 5.63
CA PHE A 128 6.18 -10.81 4.26
C PHE A 128 7.07 -9.75 3.60
N LEU A 129 7.32 -8.65 4.28
CA LEU A 129 8.09 -7.52 3.75
C LEU A 129 9.60 -7.81 3.68
N GLU A 130 10.14 -8.58 4.62
CA GLU A 130 11.57 -8.90 4.67
C GLU A 130 11.95 -10.03 3.71
N ASN A 131 11.12 -11.05 3.66
CA ASN A 131 11.46 -12.30 3.00
C ASN A 131 10.64 -12.55 1.71
N GLY A 132 9.64 -11.73 1.42
CA GLY A 132 8.78 -11.90 0.25
C GLY A 132 8.02 -13.23 0.30
N ARG A 133 7.58 -13.65 1.49
CA ARG A 133 6.89 -14.93 1.70
C ARG A 133 5.71 -14.80 2.66
N LEU A 134 4.81 -15.75 2.58
CA LEU A 134 3.69 -15.92 3.49
C LEU A 134 3.54 -17.39 3.84
N THR A 135 3.51 -17.72 5.12
CA THR A 135 3.20 -19.07 5.62
C THR A 135 1.77 -19.11 6.14
N THR A 136 0.97 -20.02 5.61
CA THR A 136 -0.42 -20.26 6.04
C THR A 136 -0.60 -21.76 6.32
N GLY A 137 -0.89 -22.10 7.57
CA GLY A 137 -0.91 -23.52 7.96
C GLY A 137 0.44 -24.19 7.73
N THR A 138 0.49 -25.21 6.87
CA THR A 138 1.71 -25.95 6.50
C THR A 138 2.39 -25.40 5.24
N ASP A 139 1.74 -24.54 4.49
CA ASP A 139 2.19 -24.10 3.19
C ASP A 139 2.91 -22.76 3.27
N THR A 140 4.02 -22.66 2.54
CA THR A 140 4.78 -21.42 2.38
C THR A 140 4.74 -20.99 0.93
N TYR A 141 4.30 -19.76 0.71
CA TYR A 141 4.24 -19.12 -0.59
C TYR A 141 5.32 -18.05 -0.69
N GLU A 142 6.02 -18.02 -1.80
CA GLU A 142 7.08 -17.05 -2.05
C GLU A 142 6.72 -16.13 -3.22
N ARG A 143 7.33 -14.94 -3.21
CA ARG A 143 7.27 -13.97 -4.30
C ARG A 143 7.80 -14.59 -5.60
N GLY A 144 7.18 -14.23 -6.71
CA GLY A 144 7.63 -14.56 -8.06
C GLY A 144 8.80 -13.67 -8.53
N GLU A 145 9.05 -13.69 -9.83
CA GLU A 145 10.15 -12.96 -10.48
C GLU A 145 9.92 -11.46 -10.54
N PHE A 146 8.64 -11.03 -10.60
CA PHE A 146 8.30 -9.61 -10.69
C PHE A 146 8.29 -8.93 -9.31
N PRO A 147 8.66 -7.65 -9.24
CA PRO A 147 8.70 -6.92 -7.99
C PRO A 147 7.31 -6.71 -7.40
N ILE A 148 7.25 -6.76 -6.06
CA ILE A 148 6.15 -6.23 -5.28
C ILE A 148 6.63 -4.92 -4.64
N TYR A 149 5.83 -3.87 -4.71
CA TYR A 149 6.05 -2.60 -4.03
C TYR A 149 4.94 -2.40 -3.01
N THR A 150 5.27 -2.17 -1.76
CA THR A 150 4.26 -1.98 -0.72
C THR A 150 4.16 -0.51 -0.32
N PHE A 151 2.95 0.01 -0.34
CA PHE A 151 2.58 1.30 0.25
C PHE A 151 1.70 1.05 1.46
N ILE A 152 2.14 1.53 2.60
CA ILE A 152 1.36 1.54 3.83
C ILE A 152 0.97 2.97 4.11
N THR A 153 -0.30 3.26 4.40
CA THR A 153 -0.72 4.58 4.83
C THR A 153 -1.11 4.59 6.30
N SER A 154 -0.85 5.72 6.97
CA SER A 154 -1.24 5.96 8.36
C SER A 154 -1.72 7.39 8.53
N ASN A 155 -2.74 7.57 9.38
CA ASN A 155 -3.22 8.86 9.84
C ASN A 155 -2.78 9.14 11.29
N ASP A 156 -1.81 8.36 11.80
CA ASP A 156 -1.19 8.48 13.12
C ASP A 156 -2.19 8.35 14.30
N LYS A 157 -3.22 7.50 14.14
CA LYS A 157 -4.21 7.23 15.20
C LYS A 157 -3.69 6.28 16.28
N ARG A 158 -2.70 5.45 15.95
CA ARG A 158 -1.89 4.65 16.87
C ARG A 158 -0.44 4.64 16.43
N GLU A 159 0.44 4.30 17.35
CA GLU A 159 1.84 4.03 17.04
C GLU A 159 1.96 2.74 16.21
N ILE A 160 2.83 2.78 15.21
CA ILE A 160 3.22 1.64 14.40
C ILE A 160 4.45 0.98 15.06
N ASP A 161 4.52 -0.33 15.03
CA ASP A 161 5.63 -1.10 15.60
C ASP A 161 6.99 -0.61 15.07
N GLU A 162 7.97 -0.48 15.96
CA GLU A 162 9.30 0.05 15.64
C GLU A 162 10.01 -0.80 14.59
N ALA A 163 9.85 -2.12 14.61
CA ALA A 163 10.46 -3.01 13.64
C ALA A 163 9.88 -2.73 12.23
N LEU A 164 8.56 -2.52 12.12
CA LEU A 164 7.93 -2.14 10.85
C LEU A 164 8.36 -0.75 10.39
N LEU A 165 8.52 0.20 11.31
CA LEU A 165 9.06 1.53 11.01
C LEU A 165 10.49 1.46 10.45
N ASN A 166 11.35 0.64 11.06
CA ASN A 166 12.73 0.45 10.62
C ASN A 166 12.84 -0.27 9.28
N ARG A 167 11.87 -1.12 8.97
CA ARG A 167 11.77 -1.86 7.70
C ARG A 167 11.22 -1.00 6.56
N SER A 168 10.50 0.05 6.88
CA SER A 168 9.82 0.93 5.91
C SER A 168 10.57 2.25 5.72
N LYS A 169 10.54 2.80 4.51
CA LYS A 169 10.95 4.20 4.31
C LYS A 169 9.77 5.11 4.64
N ARG A 170 9.89 5.86 5.73
CA ARG A 170 8.85 6.81 6.16
C ARG A 170 8.85 8.06 5.29
N VAL A 171 7.66 8.51 4.96
CA VAL A 171 7.40 9.69 4.15
C VAL A 171 6.24 10.46 4.76
N GLU A 172 6.48 11.68 5.18
CA GLU A 172 5.41 12.58 5.54
C GLU A 172 4.80 13.19 4.27
N VAL A 173 3.49 13.04 4.11
CA VAL A 173 2.74 13.62 3.00
C VAL A 173 1.90 14.79 3.56
N PRO A 174 2.37 16.03 3.36
CA PRO A 174 1.63 17.19 3.83
C PRO A 174 0.34 17.37 3.03
N ARG A 175 -0.66 18.01 3.63
CA ARG A 175 -1.82 18.47 2.86
C ARG A 175 -1.36 19.48 1.81
N PRO A 176 -2.01 19.49 0.63
CA PRO A 176 -1.77 20.53 -0.36
C PRO A 176 -1.95 21.91 0.28
N ASP A 177 -0.97 22.78 0.10
CA ASP A 177 -1.13 24.20 0.42
C ASP A 177 -2.05 24.88 -0.62
N LYS A 178 -2.38 26.15 -0.40
CA LYS A 178 -3.27 26.89 -1.28
C LYS A 178 -2.77 26.87 -2.75
N ASN A 179 -1.48 27.06 -2.94
CA ASN A 179 -0.91 27.18 -4.30
C ASN A 179 -0.96 25.84 -5.04
N LEU A 180 -0.56 24.77 -4.36
CA LEU A 180 -0.65 23.40 -4.89
C LEU A 180 -2.11 23.01 -5.15
N PHE A 181 -3.05 23.43 -4.28
CA PHE A 181 -4.46 23.17 -4.48
C PHE A 181 -5.02 23.89 -5.71
N LEU A 182 -4.64 25.15 -5.92
CA LEU A 182 -5.00 25.90 -7.14
C LEU A 182 -4.40 25.25 -8.39
N GLU A 183 -3.16 24.79 -8.34
CA GLU A 183 -2.50 24.06 -9.44
C GLU A 183 -3.25 22.76 -9.78
N ILE A 184 -3.67 21.99 -8.76
CA ILE A 184 -4.47 20.76 -8.93
C ILE A 184 -5.81 21.08 -9.63
N LEU A 185 -6.45 22.17 -9.27
CA LEU A 185 -7.72 22.61 -9.88
C LEU A 185 -7.55 23.29 -11.25
N GLY A 186 -6.32 23.56 -11.67
CA GLY A 186 -6.06 24.32 -12.90
C GLY A 186 -6.49 25.79 -12.82
N LEU A 187 -6.55 26.36 -11.61
CA LEU A 187 -6.98 27.72 -11.35
C LEU A 187 -5.76 28.66 -11.22
N PRO A 188 -5.88 29.95 -11.59
CA PRO A 188 -4.80 30.91 -11.43
C PRO A 188 -4.51 31.18 -9.94
N GLU A 189 -3.23 31.49 -9.61
CA GLU A 189 -2.75 31.71 -8.24
C GLU A 189 -3.52 32.81 -7.47
N ASN A 190 -4.07 33.79 -8.17
CA ASN A 190 -4.87 34.86 -7.60
C ASN A 190 -6.37 34.51 -7.44
N HIS A 191 -6.76 33.28 -7.75
CA HIS A 191 -8.15 32.87 -7.59
C HIS A 191 -8.54 32.84 -6.10
N TYR A 192 -9.66 33.51 -5.77
CA TYR A 192 -10.18 33.53 -4.42
C TYR A 192 -10.94 32.23 -4.14
N LEU A 193 -10.32 31.35 -3.36
CA LEU A 193 -11.03 30.22 -2.76
C LEU A 193 -11.72 30.78 -1.52
N GLY A 194 -13.03 31.07 -1.61
CA GLY A 194 -13.85 31.31 -0.42
C GLY A 194 -13.68 30.13 0.56
N TYR A 195 -13.95 30.36 1.83
CA TYR A 195 -13.85 29.34 2.85
C TYR A 195 -14.58 28.05 2.43
N ILE A 196 -13.82 26.99 2.10
CA ILE A 196 -14.30 25.63 1.99
C ILE A 196 -14.01 24.92 3.30
#